data_2bd103dee56f420fe2cb0bc219b22011
#
_entry.id   2bd103dee56f420fe2cb0bc219b22011
#
_cell.length_a   1.000
_cell.length_b   1.000
_cell.length_c   1.000
_cell.angle_alpha   90.00
_cell.angle_beta   90.00
_cell.angle_gamma   90.00
#
_symmetry.space_group_name_H-M   'P 1'
#
loop_
_entity.id
_entity.type
_entity.pdbx_description
1 polymer ?
#
loop_
_entity_poly.entity_id
_entity_poly.type
_entity_poly.pdbx_seq_one_letter_code
_entity_poly.pdbx_strand_id
1 'polypeptide(L)' 'MVILYHPNSDHARTVEQFAHDFSTQVGRRIELVSLESRDGAATASLYDITRYPAIIALSN' A
#
# COMPACT_ATOMS: atom_id res chain seq x y z
N MET A 1 -2.81 -2.46 8.36
CA MET A 1 -1.73 -1.80 7.61
C MET A 1 -2.11 -1.69 6.15
N VAL A 2 -1.90 -0.54 5.58
CA VAL A 2 -2.25 -0.26 4.19
C VAL A 2 -0.99 0.16 3.43
N ILE A 3 -0.82 -0.35 2.23
CA ILE A 3 0.25 0.07 1.34
C ILE A 3 -0.36 0.73 0.12
N LEU A 4 0.00 1.99 -0.11
CA LEU A 4 -0.40 2.73 -1.30
C LEU A 4 0.68 2.57 -2.36
N TYR A 5 0.29 2.22 -3.58
CA TYR A 5 1.25 1.98 -4.63
C TYR A 5 0.64 2.21 -6.01
N HIS A 6 1.50 2.36 -7.01
CA HIS A 6 1.09 2.45 -8.40
C HIS A 6 1.14 1.06 -9.03
N PRO A 7 -0.02 0.46 -9.38
CA PRO A 7 -0.03 -0.91 -9.89
C PRO A 7 0.65 -1.08 -11.24
N ASN A 8 0.77 -0.01 -12.01
CA ASN A 8 1.42 -0.06 -13.33
C ASN A 8 2.87 0.40 -13.30
N SER A 9 3.49 0.41 -12.13
CA SER A 9 4.87 0.85 -11.97
C SER A 9 5.81 -0.35 -11.79
N ASP A 10 7.10 -0.07 -11.91
CA ASP A 10 8.11 -1.11 -11.72
C ASP A 10 8.15 -1.67 -10.31
N HIS A 11 7.70 -0.89 -9.34
CA HIS A 11 7.72 -1.32 -7.95
C HIS A 11 6.50 -2.18 -7.55
N ALA A 12 5.49 -2.31 -8.41
CA ALA A 12 4.26 -3.01 -8.06
C ALA A 12 4.51 -4.46 -7.64
N ARG A 13 5.32 -5.19 -8.42
CA ARG A 13 5.62 -6.58 -8.12
C ARG A 13 6.38 -6.70 -6.79
N THR A 14 7.31 -5.81 -6.53
CA THR A 14 8.07 -5.81 -5.28
C THR A 14 7.16 -5.55 -4.10
N VAL A 15 6.22 -4.62 -4.24
CA VAL A 15 5.24 -4.32 -3.18
C VAL A 15 4.35 -5.52 -2.91
N GLU A 16 3.85 -6.16 -3.94
CA GLU A 16 2.98 -7.32 -3.78
C GLU A 16 3.72 -8.47 -3.10
N GLN A 17 4.97 -8.72 -3.49
CA GLN A 17 5.79 -9.75 -2.88
C GLN A 17 6.08 -9.43 -1.42
N PHE A 18 6.43 -8.19 -1.12
CA PHE A 18 6.67 -7.74 0.25
C PHE A 18 5.44 -7.94 1.12
N ALA A 19 4.28 -7.55 0.62
CA ALA A 19 3.04 -7.68 1.37
C ALA A 19 2.71 -9.13 1.66
N HIS A 20 2.91 -10.00 0.68
CA HIS A 20 2.67 -11.43 0.85
C HIS A 20 3.59 -12.02 1.90
N ASP A 21 4.88 -11.74 1.80
CA ASP A 21 5.88 -12.29 2.73
C ASP A 21 5.66 -11.77 4.15
N PHE A 22 5.42 -10.47 4.28
CA PHE A 22 5.19 -9.87 5.59
C PHE A 22 3.93 -10.43 6.23
N SER A 23 2.85 -10.55 5.46
CA SER A 23 1.59 -11.09 5.94
C SER A 23 1.76 -12.52 6.46
N THR A 24 2.53 -13.32 5.74
CA THR A 24 2.80 -14.71 6.13
C THR A 24 3.63 -14.77 7.41
N GLN A 25 4.66 -13.95 7.53
CA GLN A 25 5.54 -13.97 8.69
C GLN A 25 4.89 -13.43 9.95
N VAL A 26 4.12 -12.37 9.84
CA VAL A 26 3.55 -11.67 10.99
C VAL A 26 2.15 -12.18 11.32
N GLY A 27 1.50 -12.83 10.38
CA GLY A 27 0.14 -13.32 10.56
C GLY A 27 -0.90 -12.21 10.54
N ARG A 28 -0.56 -11.06 9.98
CA ARG A 28 -1.46 -9.93 9.83
C ARG A 28 -1.74 -9.65 8.36
N ARG A 29 -2.98 -9.25 8.08
CA ARG A 29 -3.34 -8.90 6.73
C ARG A 29 -2.85 -7.50 6.39
N ILE A 30 -2.23 -7.39 5.21
CA ILE A 30 -1.86 -6.10 4.64
C ILE A 30 -2.79 -5.83 3.48
N GLU A 31 -3.38 -4.64 3.48
CA GLU A 31 -4.26 -4.22 2.40
C GLU A 31 -3.47 -3.40 1.40
N LEU A 32 -3.50 -3.84 0.14
CA LEU A 32 -2.87 -3.12 -0.96
C LEU A 32 -3.91 -2.21 -1.61
N VAL A 33 -3.62 -0.93 -1.67
CA VAL A 33 -4.55 0.04 -2.22
C VAL A 33 -3.89 0.73 -3.41
N SER A 34 -4.55 0.64 -4.56
CA SER A 34 -4.07 1.24 -5.79
C SER A 34 -4.28 2.76 -5.76
N LEU A 35 -3.26 3.51 -6.15
CA LEU A 35 -3.38 4.96 -6.28
C LEU A 35 -4.24 5.36 -7.47
N GLU A 36 -4.54 4.42 -8.36
CA GLU A 36 -5.46 4.66 -9.45
C GLU A 36 -6.91 4.54 -9.00
N SER A 37 -7.15 3.97 -7.82
CA SER A 37 -8.49 3.91 -7.28
C SER A 37 -8.85 5.23 -6.61
N ARG A 38 -10.16 5.49 -6.52
CA ARG A 38 -10.65 6.70 -5.87
C ARG A 38 -10.25 6.74 -4.40
N ASP A 39 -10.36 5.60 -3.72
CA ASP A 39 -10.04 5.50 -2.30
C ASP A 39 -8.54 5.70 -2.06
N GLY A 40 -7.70 5.14 -2.94
CA GLY A 40 -6.26 5.30 -2.82
C GLY A 40 -5.83 6.73 -3.02
N ALA A 41 -6.39 7.40 -4.03
CA ALA A 41 -6.08 8.79 -4.31
C ALA A 41 -6.54 9.69 -3.15
N ALA A 42 -7.72 9.43 -2.60
CA ALA A 42 -8.25 10.20 -1.49
C ALA A 42 -7.39 10.01 -0.24
N THR A 43 -6.95 8.78 0.04
CA THR A 43 -6.10 8.48 1.18
C THR A 43 -4.76 9.19 1.05
N ALA A 44 -4.16 9.14 -0.14
CA ALA A 44 -2.88 9.81 -0.38
C ALA A 44 -3.00 11.32 -0.16
N SER A 45 -4.08 11.91 -0.62
CA SER A 45 -4.34 13.34 -0.43
C SER A 45 -4.53 13.69 1.04
N LEU A 46 -5.26 12.84 1.76
CA LEU A 46 -5.55 13.07 3.17
C LEU A 46 -4.29 13.08 4.02
N TYR A 47 -3.35 12.19 3.73
CA TYR A 47 -2.11 12.07 4.49
C TYR A 47 -0.93 12.80 3.84
N ASP A 48 -1.19 13.57 2.79
CA ASP A 48 -0.18 14.37 2.09
C ASP A 48 1.01 13.52 1.65
N ILE A 49 0.73 12.35 1.09
CA ILE A 49 1.74 11.41 0.67
C ILE A 49 2.21 11.76 -0.73
N THR A 50 3.52 11.95 -0.89
CA THR A 50 4.12 12.33 -2.17
C THR A 50 5.12 11.33 -2.71
N ARG A 51 5.52 10.34 -1.90
CA ARG A 51 6.48 9.31 -2.31
C ARG A 51 5.84 7.94 -2.22
N TYR A 52 6.13 7.10 -3.20
CA TYR A 52 5.54 5.78 -3.30
C TYR A 52 6.58 4.73 -3.60
N PRO A 53 6.38 3.48 -3.16
CA PRO A 53 5.22 3.04 -2.39
C PRO A 53 5.22 3.62 -0.97
N ALA A 54 4.05 3.80 -0.39
CA ALA A 54 3.90 4.35 0.94
C ALA A 54 3.18 3.33 1.85
N ILE A 55 3.75 3.11 3.02
CA ILE A 55 3.18 2.20 4.01
C ILE A 55 2.52 3.04 5.10
N ILE A 56 1.24 2.81 5.32
CA ILE A 56 0.47 3.52 6.33
C ILE A 56 -0.01 2.51 7.37
N ALA A 57 0.41 2.70 8.61
CA ALA A 57 -0.05 1.87 9.71
C ALA A 57 -1.32 2.50 10.28
N LEU A 58 -2.47 1.98 9.84
CA LEU A 58 -3.75 2.43 10.34
C LEU A 58 -4.22 1.45 11.41
N SER A 59 -4.55 1.97 12.58
CA SER A 59 -5.14 1.16 13.63
C SER A 59 -6.64 1.40 13.67
N ASN A 60 -7.37 0.30 13.70
CA ASN A 60 -8.82 0.37 13.84
C ASN A 60 -9.22 0.29 15.30
#